data_d95e4e6572d02f61988d5e93277a3edc
#
_entry.id   d95e4e6572d02f61988d5e93277a3edc
#
_cell.length_a   1.000
_cell.length_b   1.000
_cell.length_c   1.000
_cell.angle_alpha   90.00
_cell.angle_beta   90.00
_cell.angle_gamma   90.00
#
_symmetry.space_group_name_H-M   'P 1'
#
loop_
_entity.id
_entity.type
_entity.pdbx_description
1 polymer ?
#
loop_
_entity_poly.entity_id
_entity_poly.type
_entity_poly.pdbx_seq_one_letter_code
_entity_poly.pdbx_strand_id
1 'polypeptide(L)'
;MGYPDNVRRRYVKFDSGYDCCPLVSQLRNGKVRDLGQCTYYGIASAGMDNATDHFLFNRWINMIGRCYNENHRGYKFYGANGVTVSEELLNFKNYIRIVESLPNYNFLLENPKEWDIDKDYKSKDVKIYSKDTICIMKKTKNIELENESKKIKIQQITLDNELVDTFESITSAENITGINKRNIAKVVNGKAKTAGGYIWRKYYDTEF
;
A
#
# COMPACT_ATOMS: atom_id res chain seq x y z
N MET A 1 48.23 -3.06 -19.19
CA MET A 1 47.58 -4.34 -18.85
C MET A 1 46.46 -4.57 -19.85
N GLY A 2 46.67 -5.50 -20.83
CA GLY A 2 45.67 -5.76 -21.86
C GLY A 2 44.50 -6.56 -21.27
N TYR A 3 43.29 -6.18 -21.60
CA TYR A 3 42.10 -6.99 -21.37
C TYR A 3 42.23 -8.29 -22.17
N PRO A 4 41.81 -9.46 -21.63
CA PRO A 4 41.83 -10.69 -22.40
C PRO A 4 40.80 -10.61 -23.52
N ASP A 5 41.30 -10.45 -24.74
CA ASP A 5 40.55 -10.22 -25.99
C ASP A 5 39.87 -11.48 -26.51
N ASN A 6 38.98 -12.17 -25.79
CA ASN A 6 38.19 -13.22 -26.41
C ASN A 6 36.78 -13.44 -25.80
N VAL A 7 36.23 -12.45 -25.10
CA VAL A 7 34.88 -12.57 -24.58
C VAL A 7 33.90 -11.99 -25.62
N ARG A 8 33.49 -12.81 -26.60
CA ARG A 8 32.49 -12.41 -27.59
C ARG A 8 31.12 -12.28 -26.94
N ARG A 9 30.54 -11.08 -26.99
CA ARG A 9 29.19 -10.79 -26.62
C ARG A 9 28.32 -10.58 -27.86
N ARG A 10 27.00 -10.78 -27.74
CA ARG A 10 26.01 -10.49 -28.78
C ARG A 10 24.82 -9.78 -28.19
N TYR A 11 24.36 -8.76 -28.89
CA TYR A 11 23.11 -8.11 -28.58
C TYR A 11 21.94 -9.05 -28.90
N VAL A 12 21.02 -9.20 -27.99
CA VAL A 12 19.81 -10.00 -28.12
C VAL A 12 18.63 -9.13 -27.68
N LYS A 13 17.59 -9.11 -28.49
CA LYS A 13 16.31 -8.47 -28.16
C LYS A 13 15.24 -9.55 -28.19
N PHE A 14 14.47 -9.66 -27.14
CA PHE A 14 13.35 -10.58 -27.00
C PHE A 14 12.04 -9.92 -27.44
N ASP A 15 11.03 -10.74 -27.75
CA ASP A 15 9.69 -10.26 -28.14
C ASP A 15 9.00 -9.49 -27.01
N SER A 16 9.35 -9.73 -25.76
CA SER A 16 8.90 -8.94 -24.60
C SER A 16 9.40 -7.50 -24.59
N GLY A 17 10.34 -7.16 -25.50
CA GLY A 17 11.05 -5.88 -25.48
C GLY A 17 12.30 -5.87 -24.61
N TYR A 18 12.55 -6.91 -23.80
CA TYR A 18 13.77 -7.04 -23.02
C TYR A 18 14.98 -7.23 -23.93
N ASP A 19 16.06 -6.53 -23.61
CA ASP A 19 17.31 -6.66 -24.33
C ASP A 19 18.50 -6.88 -23.40
N CYS A 20 19.51 -7.58 -23.88
CA CYS A 20 20.72 -7.88 -23.13
C CYS A 20 21.90 -8.13 -24.08
N CYS A 21 23.11 -8.16 -23.51
CA CYS A 21 24.34 -8.42 -24.26
C CYS A 21 25.12 -9.57 -23.61
N PRO A 22 24.61 -10.85 -23.69
CA PRO A 22 25.23 -12.00 -23.07
C PRO A 22 26.48 -12.44 -23.79
N LEU A 23 27.24 -13.32 -23.13
CA LEU A 23 28.35 -14.05 -23.78
C LEU A 23 27.80 -15.03 -24.84
N VAL A 24 28.52 -15.18 -25.93
CA VAL A 24 28.16 -16.16 -26.98
C VAL A 24 28.07 -17.59 -26.42
N SER A 25 28.89 -17.94 -25.43
CA SER A 25 28.79 -19.22 -24.73
C SER A 25 27.47 -19.41 -23.98
N GLN A 26 26.93 -18.35 -23.37
CA GLN A 26 25.64 -18.39 -22.68
C GLN A 26 24.47 -18.60 -23.67
N LEU A 27 24.54 -17.93 -24.83
CA LEU A 27 23.57 -18.14 -25.92
C LEU A 27 23.60 -19.58 -26.43
N ARG A 28 24.81 -20.13 -26.74
CA ARG A 28 24.97 -21.52 -27.22
C ARG A 28 24.47 -22.56 -26.22
N ASN A 29 24.59 -22.28 -24.93
CA ASN A 29 24.19 -23.19 -23.87
C ASN A 29 22.72 -22.96 -23.40
N GLY A 30 21.95 -22.12 -24.08
CA GLY A 30 20.54 -21.81 -23.72
C GLY A 30 20.39 -21.15 -22.35
N LYS A 31 21.41 -20.47 -21.81
CA LYS A 31 21.40 -19.84 -20.48
C LYS A 31 20.91 -18.42 -20.48
N VAL A 32 20.50 -17.88 -21.64
CA VAL A 32 19.96 -16.52 -21.75
C VAL A 32 18.45 -16.57 -21.62
N ARG A 33 17.92 -15.85 -20.67
CA ARG A 33 16.48 -15.81 -20.36
C ARG A 33 15.89 -14.47 -20.74
N ASP A 34 14.64 -14.48 -21.17
CA ASP A 34 13.83 -13.28 -21.32
C ASP A 34 13.32 -12.82 -19.95
N LEU A 35 13.99 -11.82 -19.37
CA LEU A 35 13.62 -11.26 -18.06
C LEU A 35 12.46 -10.25 -18.15
N GLY A 36 12.05 -9.88 -19.36
CA GLY A 36 10.88 -9.06 -19.63
C GLY A 36 9.58 -9.84 -19.67
N GLN A 37 9.65 -11.19 -19.71
CA GLN A 37 8.47 -12.04 -19.75
C GLN A 37 7.63 -11.87 -18.48
N CYS A 38 6.32 -11.71 -18.66
CA CYS A 38 5.35 -11.55 -17.57
C CYS A 38 5.10 -12.88 -16.84
N THR A 39 6.00 -13.24 -15.93
CA THR A 39 5.95 -14.49 -15.17
C THR A 39 5.18 -14.37 -13.85
N TYR A 40 4.93 -13.14 -13.37
CA TYR A 40 4.20 -12.91 -12.12
C TYR A 40 2.75 -12.53 -12.43
N TYR A 41 1.83 -13.41 -12.06
CA TYR A 41 0.37 -13.29 -12.29
C TYR A 41 -0.01 -12.99 -13.76
N GLY A 42 0.86 -13.37 -14.71
CA GLY A 42 0.63 -13.17 -16.15
C GLY A 42 0.77 -11.73 -16.66
N ILE A 43 1.09 -10.76 -15.80
CA ILE A 43 1.10 -9.32 -16.13
C ILE A 43 2.38 -8.59 -15.73
N ALA A 44 3.18 -9.14 -14.83
CA ALA A 44 4.34 -8.45 -14.28
C ALA A 44 5.63 -9.25 -14.52
N SER A 45 6.74 -8.54 -14.71
CA SER A 45 8.06 -9.10 -15.04
C SER A 45 9.14 -8.66 -14.06
N ALA A 46 10.16 -9.49 -13.86
CA ALA A 46 11.30 -9.13 -13.01
C ALA A 46 12.19 -8.03 -13.64
N GLY A 47 12.45 -8.11 -14.93
CA GLY A 47 13.37 -7.21 -15.65
C GLY A 47 14.83 -7.32 -15.24
N MET A 48 15.18 -8.21 -14.30
CA MET A 48 16.52 -8.43 -13.78
C MET A 48 16.71 -9.83 -13.21
N ASP A 49 17.97 -10.31 -13.16
CA ASP A 49 18.31 -11.55 -12.46
C ASP A 49 18.24 -11.39 -10.94
N ASN A 50 18.01 -12.51 -10.24
CA ASN A 50 17.97 -12.59 -8.77
C ASN A 50 17.04 -11.56 -8.11
N ALA A 51 15.94 -11.22 -8.77
CA ALA A 51 14.98 -10.23 -8.28
C ALA A 51 14.45 -10.56 -6.87
N THR A 52 14.30 -11.86 -6.56
CA THR A 52 13.82 -12.36 -5.26
C THR A 52 14.74 -12.03 -4.09
N ASP A 53 16.03 -11.79 -4.34
CA ASP A 53 17.01 -11.48 -3.29
C ASP A 53 16.96 -9.99 -2.88
N HIS A 54 16.28 -9.17 -3.66
CA HIS A 54 16.20 -7.75 -3.40
C HIS A 54 15.15 -7.43 -2.31
N PHE A 55 15.50 -6.59 -1.33
CA PHE A 55 14.63 -6.29 -0.17
C PHE A 55 13.27 -5.67 -0.52
N LEU A 56 13.13 -5.05 -1.69
CA LEU A 56 11.86 -4.51 -2.20
C LEU A 56 10.98 -5.56 -2.88
N PHE A 57 11.50 -6.76 -3.20
CA PHE A 57 10.76 -7.75 -3.97
C PHE A 57 9.44 -8.16 -3.31
N ASN A 58 9.48 -8.45 -2.01
CA ASN A 58 8.27 -8.84 -1.28
C ASN A 58 7.22 -7.73 -1.24
N ARG A 59 7.63 -6.45 -1.21
CA ARG A 59 6.71 -5.32 -1.28
C ARG A 59 6.06 -5.23 -2.66
N TRP A 60 6.86 -5.34 -3.70
CA TRP A 60 6.40 -5.31 -5.07
C TRP A 60 5.43 -6.46 -5.39
N ILE A 61 5.82 -7.70 -5.11
CA ILE A 61 4.99 -8.86 -5.44
C ILE A 61 3.66 -8.87 -4.63
N ASN A 62 3.67 -8.38 -3.39
CA ASN A 62 2.45 -8.18 -2.61
C ASN A 62 1.56 -7.08 -3.19
N MET A 63 2.12 -5.99 -3.72
CA MET A 63 1.37 -4.95 -4.43
C MET A 63 0.67 -5.53 -5.66
N ILE A 64 1.39 -6.28 -6.50
CA ILE A 64 0.81 -6.94 -7.66
C ILE A 64 -0.25 -7.96 -7.25
N GLY A 65 0.08 -8.83 -6.26
CA GLY A 65 -0.82 -9.88 -5.79
C GLY A 65 -2.15 -9.35 -5.27
N ARG A 66 -2.16 -8.28 -4.45
CA ARG A 66 -3.42 -7.72 -3.92
C ARG A 66 -4.28 -7.04 -4.99
N CYS A 67 -3.70 -6.65 -6.13
CA CYS A 67 -4.46 -6.05 -7.24
C CYS A 67 -4.97 -7.09 -8.24
N TYR A 68 -4.26 -8.20 -8.45
CA TYR A 68 -4.54 -9.09 -9.59
C TYR A 68 -4.70 -10.58 -9.23
N ASN A 69 -4.41 -10.99 -8.00
CA ASN A 69 -4.60 -12.38 -7.56
C ASN A 69 -5.81 -12.49 -6.64
N GLU A 70 -6.89 -13.10 -7.13
CA GLU A 70 -8.14 -13.30 -6.37
C GLU A 70 -7.95 -14.09 -5.07
N ASN A 71 -6.95 -14.98 -5.02
CA ASN A 71 -6.62 -15.75 -3.82
C ASN A 71 -5.79 -14.95 -2.80
N HIS A 72 -5.32 -13.74 -3.13
CA HIS A 72 -4.58 -12.92 -2.20
C HIS A 72 -5.51 -12.32 -1.14
N ARG A 73 -5.15 -12.46 0.15
CA ARG A 73 -5.98 -11.97 1.29
C ARG A 73 -6.42 -10.50 1.20
N GLY A 74 -5.64 -9.68 0.49
CA GLY A 74 -5.92 -8.26 0.27
C GLY A 74 -6.78 -7.98 -0.95
N TYR A 75 -7.00 -8.93 -1.85
CA TYR A 75 -7.69 -8.71 -3.12
C TYR A 75 -9.07 -8.06 -2.96
N LYS A 76 -9.84 -8.50 -1.98
CA LYS A 76 -11.16 -7.95 -1.65
C LYS A 76 -11.17 -6.44 -1.33
N PHE A 77 -10.03 -5.90 -0.91
CA PHE A 77 -9.90 -4.47 -0.57
C PHE A 77 -9.26 -3.66 -1.71
N TYR A 78 -8.56 -4.31 -2.65
CA TYR A 78 -7.82 -3.67 -3.74
C TYR A 78 -8.36 -4.07 -5.11
N GLY A 79 -7.97 -5.20 -5.66
CA GLY A 79 -8.36 -5.64 -7.01
C GLY A 79 -9.87 -5.74 -7.21
N ALA A 80 -10.60 -6.33 -6.26
CA ALA A 80 -12.06 -6.41 -6.29
C ALA A 80 -12.75 -5.03 -6.27
N ASN A 81 -12.06 -3.99 -5.80
CA ASN A 81 -12.54 -2.59 -5.84
C ASN A 81 -11.98 -1.78 -7.03
N GLY A 82 -11.36 -2.45 -8.02
CA GLY A 82 -10.83 -1.83 -9.22
C GLY A 82 -9.49 -1.10 -9.03
N VAL A 83 -8.72 -1.42 -7.98
CA VAL A 83 -7.36 -0.89 -7.82
C VAL A 83 -6.43 -1.62 -8.78
N THR A 84 -5.67 -0.85 -9.55
CA THR A 84 -4.72 -1.32 -10.56
C THR A 84 -3.30 -0.85 -10.27
N VAL A 85 -2.35 -1.31 -11.08
CA VAL A 85 -0.93 -0.90 -11.03
C VAL A 85 -0.55 -0.36 -12.40
N SER A 86 0.12 0.79 -12.46
CA SER A 86 0.59 1.37 -13.70
C SER A 86 1.64 0.48 -14.38
N GLU A 87 1.68 0.51 -15.71
CA GLU A 87 2.57 -0.31 -16.52
C GLU A 87 4.05 -0.20 -16.07
N GLU A 88 4.49 1.01 -15.74
CA GLU A 88 5.85 1.26 -15.28
C GLU A 88 6.23 0.53 -13.99
N LEU A 89 5.24 0.25 -13.11
CA LEU A 89 5.44 -0.50 -11.85
C LEU A 89 5.25 -2.02 -12.01
N LEU A 90 4.75 -2.50 -13.15
CA LEU A 90 4.64 -3.93 -13.45
C LEU A 90 6.00 -4.58 -13.74
N ASN A 91 7.02 -3.80 -14.05
CA ASN A 91 8.40 -4.28 -14.17
C ASN A 91 9.15 -3.99 -12.87
N PHE A 92 9.69 -5.04 -12.21
CA PHE A 92 10.34 -4.90 -10.90
C PHE A 92 11.59 -4.02 -10.94
N LYS A 93 12.38 -4.10 -12.00
CA LYS A 93 13.57 -3.24 -12.16
C LYS A 93 13.19 -1.75 -12.26
N ASN A 94 12.10 -1.43 -12.95
CA ASN A 94 11.57 -0.07 -13.01
C ASN A 94 10.99 0.37 -11.66
N TYR A 95 10.26 -0.54 -10.97
CA TYR A 95 9.75 -0.29 -9.63
C TYR A 95 10.89 0.10 -8.66
N ILE A 96 12.02 -0.61 -8.69
CA ILE A 96 13.20 -0.26 -7.87
C ILE A 96 13.62 1.19 -8.17
N ARG A 97 13.84 1.54 -9.44
CA ARG A 97 14.28 2.90 -9.83
C ARG A 97 13.33 3.99 -9.35
N ILE A 98 12.03 3.73 -9.44
CA ILE A 98 11.00 4.67 -8.99
C ILE A 98 11.06 4.81 -7.47
N VAL A 99 11.10 3.71 -6.72
CA VAL A 99 11.17 3.73 -5.26
C VAL A 99 12.45 4.41 -4.77
N GLU A 100 13.59 4.17 -5.41
CA GLU A 100 14.87 4.83 -5.09
C GLU A 100 14.84 6.34 -5.29
N SER A 101 14.01 6.83 -6.21
CA SER A 101 13.82 8.26 -6.47
C SER A 101 12.85 8.94 -5.50
N LEU A 102 12.11 8.19 -4.69
CA LEU A 102 11.13 8.76 -3.76
C LEU A 102 11.80 9.40 -2.54
N PRO A 103 11.22 10.49 -2.00
CA PRO A 103 11.60 11.00 -0.69
C PRO A 103 11.55 9.89 0.37
N ASN A 104 12.46 9.97 1.34
CA ASN A 104 12.58 9.01 2.46
C ASN A 104 13.11 7.61 2.07
N TYR A 105 13.63 7.40 0.87
CA TYR A 105 14.20 6.10 0.47
C TYR A 105 15.30 5.62 1.44
N ASN A 106 16.19 6.51 1.87
CA ASN A 106 17.26 6.17 2.81
C ASN A 106 16.72 5.64 4.15
N PHE A 107 15.61 6.21 4.65
CA PHE A 107 14.97 5.70 5.87
C PHE A 107 14.35 4.33 5.67
N LEU A 108 13.77 4.05 4.49
CA LEU A 108 13.24 2.73 4.15
C LEU A 108 14.36 1.69 4.04
N LEU A 109 15.52 2.08 3.48
CA LEU A 109 16.69 1.21 3.33
C LEU A 109 17.30 0.85 4.68
N GLU A 110 17.48 1.84 5.57
CA GLU A 110 18.07 1.66 6.90
C GLU A 110 17.11 0.95 7.86
N ASN A 111 15.81 1.24 7.79
CA ASN A 111 14.80 0.76 8.72
C ASN A 111 13.58 0.14 8.02
N PRO A 112 13.74 -0.95 7.26
CA PRO A 112 12.67 -1.54 6.44
C PRO A 112 11.49 -2.11 7.26
N LYS A 113 11.64 -2.27 8.58
CA LYS A 113 10.58 -2.71 9.49
C LYS A 113 9.66 -1.57 9.91
N GLU A 114 10.19 -0.34 10.02
CA GLU A 114 9.45 0.84 10.46
C GLU A 114 8.82 1.63 9.31
N TRP A 115 9.43 1.57 8.13
CA TRP A 115 9.00 2.29 6.93
C TRP A 115 8.38 1.36 5.90
N ASP A 116 7.44 1.87 5.14
CA ASP A 116 6.81 1.13 4.05
C ASP A 116 6.41 2.05 2.89
N ILE A 117 6.00 1.42 1.78
CA ILE A 117 5.52 2.12 0.60
C ILE A 117 4.00 2.10 0.63
N ASP A 118 3.40 3.28 0.63
CA ASP A 118 1.96 3.50 0.69
C ASP A 118 1.46 4.26 -0.54
N LYS A 119 0.20 4.03 -0.94
CA LYS A 119 -0.49 4.71 -2.02
C LYS A 119 -1.47 5.76 -1.49
N ASP A 120 -2.20 5.43 -0.43
CA ASP A 120 -3.41 6.15 -0.04
C ASP A 120 -3.15 7.51 0.60
N TYR A 121 -1.92 7.74 1.08
CA TYR A 121 -1.54 9.02 1.68
C TYR A 121 -1.64 10.20 0.71
N LYS A 122 -1.24 10.00 -0.57
CA LYS A 122 -1.24 11.08 -1.57
C LYS A 122 -2.58 11.25 -2.29
N SER A 123 -3.39 10.19 -2.38
CA SER A 123 -4.57 10.20 -3.24
C SER A 123 -5.56 9.10 -2.87
N LYS A 124 -6.40 9.36 -1.85
CA LYS A 124 -7.41 8.39 -1.36
C LYS A 124 -8.38 7.91 -2.45
N ASP A 125 -8.72 8.77 -3.40
CA ASP A 125 -9.71 8.49 -4.44
C ASP A 125 -9.13 7.87 -5.72
N VAL A 126 -7.80 7.85 -5.86
CA VAL A 126 -7.12 7.32 -7.05
C VAL A 126 -6.86 5.83 -6.88
N LYS A 127 -7.51 5.01 -7.72
CA LYS A 127 -7.43 3.54 -7.67
C LYS A 127 -6.28 2.97 -8.51
N ILE A 128 -5.12 3.62 -8.52
CA ILE A 128 -3.95 3.14 -9.26
C ILE A 128 -2.66 3.32 -8.42
N TYR A 129 -1.83 2.30 -8.40
CA TYR A 129 -0.43 2.40 -7.99
C TYR A 129 0.40 2.95 -9.14
N SER A 130 0.98 4.12 -8.99
CA SER A 130 1.88 4.76 -9.96
C SER A 130 2.98 5.52 -9.23
N LYS A 131 3.98 6.00 -9.95
CA LYS A 131 5.05 6.85 -9.40
C LYS A 131 4.52 8.10 -8.67
N ASP A 132 3.36 8.62 -9.11
CA ASP A 132 2.76 9.83 -8.57
C ASP A 132 1.91 9.56 -7.33
N THR A 133 1.41 8.32 -7.17
CA THR A 133 0.51 7.94 -6.08
C THR A 133 1.23 7.23 -4.93
N ILE A 134 2.37 6.59 -5.17
CA ILE A 134 3.13 5.93 -4.11
C ILE A 134 4.03 6.91 -3.35
N CYS A 135 4.22 6.65 -2.07
CA CYS A 135 5.18 7.37 -1.23
C CYS A 135 5.79 6.45 -0.17
N ILE A 136 6.93 6.86 0.38
CA ILE A 136 7.57 6.17 1.49
C ILE A 136 7.22 6.90 2.77
N MET A 137 6.64 6.18 3.74
CA MET A 137 6.22 6.75 5.01
C MET A 137 6.42 5.79 6.19
N LYS A 138 6.43 6.36 7.41
CA LYS A 138 6.48 5.57 8.64
C LYS A 138 5.17 4.82 8.84
N LYS A 139 5.23 3.52 9.16
CA LYS A 139 4.04 2.69 9.41
C LYS A 139 3.16 3.24 10.54
N THR A 140 3.76 3.80 11.59
CA THR A 140 3.03 4.44 12.67
C THR A 140 2.17 5.61 12.20
N LYS A 141 2.73 6.44 11.30
CA LYS A 141 1.99 7.58 10.73
C LYS A 141 0.84 7.13 9.84
N ASN A 142 1.01 6.05 9.10
CA ASN A 142 -0.05 5.47 8.29
C ASN A 142 -1.21 4.98 9.17
N ILE A 143 -0.90 4.27 10.27
CA ILE A 143 -1.90 3.82 11.25
C ILE A 143 -2.61 5.00 11.92
N GLU A 144 -1.90 6.07 12.26
CA GLU A 144 -2.48 7.29 12.83
C GLU A 144 -3.49 7.92 11.86
N LEU A 145 -3.12 8.09 10.59
CA LEU A 145 -3.99 8.64 9.56
C LEU A 145 -5.22 7.77 9.27
N GLU A 146 -5.03 6.44 9.23
CA GLU A 146 -6.16 5.51 9.11
C GLU A 146 -7.11 5.60 10.32
N ASN A 147 -6.57 5.73 11.52
CA ASN A 147 -7.37 5.89 12.74
C ASN A 147 -8.10 7.23 12.76
N GLU A 148 -7.44 8.32 12.31
CA GLU A 148 -8.10 9.63 12.16
C GLU A 148 -9.26 9.56 11.16
N SER A 149 -9.07 8.93 10.00
CA SER A 149 -10.13 8.80 8.99
C SER A 149 -11.32 7.94 9.43
N LYS A 150 -11.13 7.09 10.44
CA LYS A 150 -12.18 6.22 11.01
C LYS A 150 -12.88 6.86 12.22
N LYS A 151 -12.42 8.03 12.68
CA LYS A 151 -13.10 8.76 13.78
C LYS A 151 -14.49 9.17 13.32
N ILE A 152 -15.46 8.82 14.11
CA ILE A 152 -16.85 9.21 13.92
C ILE A 152 -17.19 10.19 15.04
N LYS A 153 -17.55 11.42 14.69
CA LYS A 153 -18.06 12.39 15.66
C LYS A 153 -19.33 11.85 16.31
N ILE A 154 -19.47 12.08 17.59
CA ILE A 154 -20.64 11.65 18.34
C ILE A 154 -21.19 12.79 19.19
N GLN A 155 -22.48 12.76 19.45
CA GLN A 155 -23.18 13.69 20.31
C GLN A 155 -23.61 12.98 21.60
N GLN A 156 -23.42 13.70 22.73
CA GLN A 156 -23.98 13.38 24.01
C GLN A 156 -25.30 14.16 24.19
N ILE A 157 -26.35 13.49 24.54
CA ILE A 157 -27.71 14.04 24.58
C ILE A 157 -28.37 13.58 25.88
N THR A 158 -29.11 14.51 26.53
CA THR A 158 -29.91 14.20 27.71
C THR A 158 -31.06 13.24 27.37
N LEU A 159 -31.71 12.70 28.40
CA LEU A 159 -32.93 11.87 28.22
C LEU A 159 -34.11 12.69 27.67
N ASP A 160 -34.10 13.98 27.86
CA ASP A 160 -35.09 14.95 27.33
C ASP A 160 -34.75 15.43 25.91
N ASN A 161 -33.77 14.77 25.28
CA ASN A 161 -33.31 15.01 23.90
C ASN A 161 -32.61 16.39 23.69
N GLU A 162 -32.01 16.96 24.73
CA GLU A 162 -31.20 18.18 24.63
C GLU A 162 -29.72 17.82 24.37
N LEU A 163 -29.08 18.55 23.46
CA LEU A 163 -27.64 18.39 23.16
C LEU A 163 -26.80 18.88 24.34
N VAL A 164 -25.94 18.03 24.87
CA VAL A 164 -24.97 18.37 25.92
C VAL A 164 -23.63 18.77 25.30
N ASP A 165 -23.09 17.92 24.43
CA ASP A 165 -21.79 18.17 23.79
C ASP A 165 -21.63 17.35 22.52
N THR A 166 -20.60 17.71 21.70
CA THR A 166 -20.19 16.97 20.48
C THR A 166 -18.70 16.64 20.59
N PHE A 167 -18.37 15.36 20.38
CA PHE A 167 -17.01 14.84 20.49
C PHE A 167 -16.51 14.33 19.16
N GLU A 168 -15.21 14.53 18.87
CA GLU A 168 -14.55 14.08 17.65
C GLU A 168 -14.48 12.54 17.52
N SER A 169 -14.62 11.81 18.64
CA SER A 169 -14.63 10.35 18.67
C SER A 169 -15.19 9.80 19.98
N ILE A 170 -15.54 8.53 19.99
CA ILE A 170 -15.92 7.79 21.21
C ILE A 170 -14.79 7.81 22.27
N THR A 171 -13.52 7.76 21.83
CA THR A 171 -12.37 7.83 22.74
C THR A 171 -12.22 9.23 23.34
N SER A 172 -12.45 10.29 22.57
CA SER A 172 -12.45 11.66 23.09
C SER A 172 -13.56 11.86 24.14
N ALA A 173 -14.75 11.33 23.87
CA ALA A 173 -15.85 11.37 24.82
C ALA A 173 -15.52 10.66 26.13
N GLU A 174 -14.91 9.46 26.10
CA GLU A 174 -14.44 8.75 27.30
C GLU A 174 -13.46 9.59 28.09
N ASN A 175 -12.46 10.20 27.44
CA ASN A 175 -11.42 11.00 28.08
C ASN A 175 -11.99 12.24 28.79
N ILE A 176 -13.03 12.87 28.22
CA ILE A 176 -13.62 14.10 28.75
C ILE A 176 -14.69 13.79 29.80
N THR A 177 -15.54 12.79 29.55
CA THR A 177 -16.69 12.49 30.42
C THR A 177 -16.42 11.43 31.48
N GLY A 178 -15.36 10.62 31.33
CA GLY A 178 -15.09 9.46 32.17
C GLY A 178 -16.02 8.26 31.89
N ILE A 179 -16.96 8.36 30.95
CA ILE A 179 -17.89 7.30 30.61
C ILE A 179 -17.19 6.29 29.71
N ASN A 180 -17.21 5.00 30.08
CA ASN A 180 -16.47 3.96 29.37
C ASN A 180 -16.87 3.87 27.89
N LYS A 181 -15.88 3.95 26.99
CA LYS A 181 -16.06 3.93 25.54
C LYS A 181 -16.81 2.73 25.00
N ARG A 182 -16.68 1.53 25.63
CA ARG A 182 -17.42 0.34 25.22
C ARG A 182 -18.93 0.51 25.44
N ASN A 183 -19.33 1.21 26.52
CA ASN A 183 -20.72 1.48 26.79
C ASN A 183 -21.27 2.56 25.85
N ILE A 184 -20.52 3.64 25.60
CA ILE A 184 -20.85 4.64 24.59
C ILE A 184 -21.03 3.96 23.22
N ALA A 185 -20.09 3.12 22.81
CA ALA A 185 -20.17 2.40 21.53
C ALA A 185 -21.39 1.48 21.41
N LYS A 186 -21.84 0.86 22.51
CA LYS A 186 -23.09 0.07 22.51
C LYS A 186 -24.31 0.94 22.21
N VAL A 187 -24.37 2.15 22.78
CA VAL A 187 -25.48 3.08 22.53
C VAL A 187 -25.43 3.61 21.10
N VAL A 188 -24.29 4.08 20.64
CA VAL A 188 -24.07 4.59 19.27
C VAL A 188 -24.41 3.55 18.19
N ASN A 189 -24.22 2.25 18.50
CA ASN A 189 -24.54 1.14 17.60
C ASN A 189 -25.94 0.52 17.87
N GLY A 190 -26.80 1.16 18.68
CA GLY A 190 -28.16 0.70 18.96
C GLY A 190 -28.27 -0.54 19.84
N LYS A 191 -27.17 -0.97 20.50
CA LYS A 191 -27.12 -2.16 21.37
C LYS A 191 -27.45 -1.87 22.82
N ALA A 192 -27.57 -0.60 23.21
CA ALA A 192 -28.00 -0.13 24.51
C ALA A 192 -28.76 1.22 24.35
N LYS A 193 -29.59 1.56 25.31
CA LYS A 193 -30.37 2.81 25.28
C LYS A 193 -29.53 4.00 25.75
N THR A 194 -28.75 3.84 26.82
CA THR A 194 -27.98 4.91 27.45
C THR A 194 -26.61 4.42 27.93
N ALA A 195 -25.68 5.35 28.10
CA ALA A 195 -24.42 5.16 28.81
C ALA A 195 -24.11 6.39 29.64
N GLY A 196 -23.79 6.21 30.94
CA GLY A 196 -23.56 7.30 31.89
C GLY A 196 -24.78 8.22 32.12
N GLY A 197 -26.01 7.73 31.89
CA GLY A 197 -27.21 8.52 31.98
C GLY A 197 -27.58 9.34 30.74
N TYR A 198 -26.81 9.19 29.66
CA TYR A 198 -27.00 9.94 28.40
C TYR A 198 -27.29 9.03 27.22
N ILE A 199 -27.98 9.61 26.22
CA ILE A 199 -28.11 9.04 24.87
C ILE A 199 -26.89 9.48 24.06
N TRP A 200 -26.39 8.61 23.17
CA TRP A 200 -25.24 8.84 22.30
C TRP A 200 -25.60 8.50 20.88
N ARG A 201 -25.36 9.43 19.95
CA ARG A 201 -25.61 9.21 18.52
C ARG A 201 -24.45 9.67 17.66
N LYS A 202 -24.33 9.11 16.45
CA LYS A 202 -23.38 9.58 15.43
C LYS A 202 -23.78 10.98 14.99
N TYR A 203 -22.78 11.82 14.83
CA TYR A 203 -22.94 13.13 14.24
C TYR A 203 -22.27 13.13 12.87
N TYR A 204 -23.00 13.54 11.85
CA TYR A 204 -22.51 13.74 10.50
C TYR A 204 -22.55 15.24 10.23
N ASP A 205 -21.41 15.83 9.87
CA ASP A 205 -21.39 17.20 9.37
C ASP A 205 -22.21 17.20 8.07
N THR A 206 -23.43 17.71 8.11
CA THR A 206 -24.20 18.03 6.91
C THR A 206 -23.70 19.39 6.42
N GLU A 207 -22.61 19.39 5.62
CA GLU A 207 -22.33 20.52 4.76
C GLU A 207 -23.40 20.53 3.65
N PHE A 208 -24.25 21.57 3.67
CA PHE A 208 -25.14 21.92 2.56
C PHE A 208 -24.38 22.74 1.53
#